data_cbbbacc7fa6c87158921810be4270c75
#
_entry.id   cbbbacc7fa6c87158921810be4270c75
#
_cell.length_a   1.000
_cell.length_b   1.000
_cell.length_c   1.000
_cell.angle_alpha   90.00
_cell.angle_beta   90.00
_cell.angle_gamma   90.00
#
_symmetry.space_group_name_H-M   'P 1'
#
loop_
_entity.id
_entity.type
_entity.pdbx_description
1 polymer ?
#
loop_
_entity_poly.entity_id
_entity_poly.type
_entity_poly.pdbx_seq_one_letter_code
_entity_poly.pdbx_strand_id
1 'polypeptide(L)'
;MMKKLLSACLLSSALLVGCGGENNEADVEGCEHLQEGPSAAVTASASATGALPSVGNDHKRYDITLPAGSGGNVGSVSFAAAEATDYVFFLGSNVTLKVTNASGQTVSFEESATSSAQCTNIKGRYVAPLQVGTYTLTFGPTSESSVSLVIEETAHEH
;
A
#
# COMPACT_ATOMS: atom_id res chain seq x y z
N MET A 1 -32.29 -60.23 29.21
CA MET A 1 -31.05 -60.06 28.44
C MET A 1 -31.02 -58.63 27.90
N MET A 2 -30.18 -57.80 28.52
CA MET A 2 -30.12 -56.36 28.24
C MET A 2 -29.11 -56.08 27.13
N LYS A 3 -29.56 -55.48 26.03
CA LYS A 3 -28.68 -54.93 24.97
C LYS A 3 -28.45 -53.45 25.25
N LYS A 4 -27.22 -53.12 25.57
CA LYS A 4 -26.75 -51.73 25.70
C LYS A 4 -26.49 -51.15 24.34
N LEU A 5 -27.18 -50.07 23.98
CA LEU A 5 -26.90 -49.20 22.83
C LEU A 5 -25.89 -48.13 23.27
N LEU A 6 -24.69 -48.18 22.71
CA LEU A 6 -23.72 -47.12 22.80
C LEU A 6 -24.03 -46.08 21.73
N SER A 7 -24.38 -44.88 22.17
CA SER A 7 -24.54 -43.72 21.32
C SER A 7 -23.18 -43.03 21.20
N ALA A 8 -22.57 -43.02 20.02
CA ALA A 8 -21.37 -42.33 19.71
C ALA A 8 -21.72 -40.92 19.23
N CYS A 9 -21.43 -39.91 20.07
CA CYS A 9 -21.44 -38.50 19.67
C CYS A 9 -20.18 -38.18 18.86
N LEU A 10 -20.34 -37.95 17.56
CA LEU A 10 -19.34 -37.35 16.71
C LEU A 10 -19.39 -35.83 16.91
N LEU A 11 -18.39 -35.28 17.61
CA LEU A 11 -18.11 -33.83 17.61
C LEU A 11 -17.42 -33.48 16.29
N SER A 12 -18.17 -32.87 15.40
CA SER A 12 -17.60 -32.20 14.22
C SER A 12 -17.02 -30.86 14.65
N SER A 13 -15.69 -30.79 14.83
CA SER A 13 -14.96 -29.53 15.00
C SER A 13 -14.89 -28.84 13.64
N ALA A 14 -15.72 -27.83 13.41
CA ALA A 14 -15.57 -26.92 12.28
C ALA A 14 -14.35 -26.04 12.52
N LEU A 15 -13.26 -26.31 11.82
CA LEU A 15 -12.12 -25.42 11.71
C LEU A 15 -12.54 -24.24 10.81
N LEU A 16 -12.85 -23.13 11.42
CA LEU A 16 -12.94 -21.83 10.74
C LEU A 16 -11.51 -21.43 10.40
N VAL A 17 -11.08 -21.71 9.18
CA VAL A 17 -9.88 -21.13 8.62
C VAL A 17 -10.22 -19.67 8.32
N GLY A 18 -9.80 -18.77 9.19
CA GLY A 18 -9.87 -17.34 8.94
C GLY A 18 -8.84 -16.95 7.87
N CYS A 19 -9.24 -16.88 6.61
CA CYS A 19 -8.49 -16.18 5.57
C CYS A 19 -8.68 -14.68 5.78
N GLY A 20 -7.68 -13.97 6.30
CA GLY A 20 -7.75 -12.53 6.50
C GLY A 20 -6.61 -11.91 7.33
N GLY A 21 -5.45 -12.59 7.47
CA GLY A 21 -4.36 -12.13 8.34
C GLY A 21 -3.42 -11.11 7.70
N GLU A 22 -2.92 -11.36 6.52
CA GLU A 22 -1.76 -10.67 5.95
C GLU A 22 -2.03 -9.19 5.58
N ASN A 23 -3.13 -8.89 4.93
CA ASN A 23 -3.49 -7.50 4.57
C ASN A 23 -3.80 -6.60 5.79
N ASN A 24 -4.16 -7.20 6.92
CA ASN A 24 -4.50 -6.48 8.13
C ASN A 24 -3.27 -5.98 8.89
N GLU A 25 -2.18 -6.74 8.86
CA GLU A 25 -0.90 -6.39 9.49
C GLU A 25 -0.24 -5.21 8.77
N ALA A 26 -0.13 -5.25 7.45
CA ALA A 26 0.38 -4.14 6.66
C ALA A 26 -0.42 -2.84 6.87
N ASP A 27 -1.77 -2.93 7.01
CA ASP A 27 -2.61 -1.76 7.30
C ASP A 27 -2.35 -1.17 8.69
N VAL A 28 -2.05 -2.00 9.69
CA VAL A 28 -1.68 -1.55 11.05
C VAL A 28 -0.32 -0.85 11.02
N GLU A 29 0.69 -1.45 10.40
CA GLU A 29 2.03 -0.86 10.26
C GLU A 29 1.99 0.44 9.45
N GLY A 30 1.33 0.43 8.29
CA GLY A 30 1.16 1.60 7.46
C GLY A 30 0.44 2.74 8.19
N CYS A 31 -0.51 2.42 9.09
CA CYS A 31 -1.15 3.40 9.96
C CYS A 31 -0.19 4.01 10.97
N GLU A 32 0.58 3.16 11.65
CA GLU A 32 1.57 3.60 12.64
C GLU A 32 2.60 4.53 11.99
N HIS A 33 3.14 4.12 10.84
CA HIS A 33 4.12 4.93 10.12
C HIS A 33 3.53 6.23 9.57
N LEU A 34 2.27 6.26 9.12
CA LEU A 34 1.60 7.50 8.72
C LEU A 34 1.41 8.49 9.87
N GLN A 35 1.23 8.01 11.09
CA GLN A 35 0.95 8.84 12.26
C GLN A 35 2.21 9.19 13.04
N GLU A 36 3.06 8.23 13.33
CA GLU A 36 4.14 8.30 14.33
C GLU A 36 5.53 7.98 13.76
N GLY A 37 5.60 7.44 12.55
CA GLY A 37 6.86 7.07 11.92
C GLY A 37 7.77 8.27 11.65
N PRO A 38 9.08 8.01 11.50
CA PRO A 38 9.99 9.04 11.04
C PRO A 38 9.53 9.57 9.67
N SER A 39 9.70 10.86 9.42
CA SER A 39 9.27 11.48 8.17
C SER A 39 10.43 12.02 7.35
N ALA A 40 10.25 12.00 6.03
CA ALA A 40 11.16 12.60 5.07
C ALA A 40 10.39 13.50 4.10
N ALA A 41 10.81 14.76 3.95
CA ALA A 41 10.22 15.65 2.96
C ALA A 41 10.81 15.38 1.57
N VAL A 42 9.94 15.26 0.56
CA VAL A 42 10.30 15.04 -0.83
C VAL A 42 9.53 16.04 -1.71
N THR A 43 10.22 16.67 -2.65
CA THR A 43 9.55 17.46 -3.70
C THR A 43 9.46 16.60 -4.95
N ALA A 44 8.25 16.23 -5.34
CA ALA A 44 8.02 15.42 -6.54
C ALA A 44 8.41 16.18 -7.81
N SER A 45 8.81 15.46 -8.86
CA SER A 45 9.05 16.02 -10.18
C SER A 45 7.73 16.29 -10.90
N ALA A 46 7.62 17.42 -11.57
CA ALA A 46 6.49 17.71 -12.47
C ALA A 46 6.49 16.80 -13.72
N SER A 47 7.62 16.18 -14.03
CA SER A 47 7.77 15.21 -15.12
C SER A 47 7.82 13.80 -14.56
N ALA A 48 7.21 12.85 -15.27
CA ALA A 48 7.30 11.42 -14.94
C ALA A 48 8.56 10.75 -15.53
N THR A 49 9.44 11.52 -16.15
CA THR A 49 10.67 11.03 -16.81
C THR A 49 11.89 11.80 -16.35
N GLY A 50 13.07 11.21 -16.52
CA GLY A 50 14.34 11.78 -16.08
C GLY A 50 14.72 11.35 -14.67
N ALA A 51 15.59 12.12 -14.02
CA ALA A 51 15.97 11.87 -12.64
C ALA A 51 14.82 12.25 -11.68
N LEU A 52 14.22 11.26 -11.06
CA LEU A 52 13.14 11.43 -10.09
C LEU A 52 13.67 11.34 -8.66
N PRO A 53 13.14 12.13 -7.71
CA PRO A 53 13.42 11.92 -6.30
C PRO A 53 12.92 10.54 -5.87
N SER A 54 13.65 9.86 -4.98
CA SER A 54 13.35 8.50 -4.57
C SER A 54 12.60 8.44 -3.25
N VAL A 55 11.72 7.44 -3.15
CA VAL A 55 11.07 6.98 -1.93
C VAL A 55 11.32 5.48 -1.76
N GLY A 56 11.13 4.94 -0.55
CA GLY A 56 11.38 3.52 -0.25
C GLY A 56 10.34 2.93 0.70
N ASN A 57 10.42 1.61 0.91
CA ASN A 57 9.69 0.87 1.93
C ASN A 57 10.58 0.69 3.17
N ASP A 58 11.02 1.78 3.75
CA ASP A 58 11.99 1.85 4.84
C ASP A 58 11.36 2.30 6.16
N HIS A 59 10.07 1.98 6.36
CA HIS A 59 9.28 2.31 7.56
C HIS A 59 9.21 3.81 7.84
N LYS A 60 9.18 4.62 6.77
CA LYS A 60 9.07 6.08 6.84
C LYS A 60 7.82 6.59 6.16
N ARG A 61 7.32 7.70 6.69
CA ARG A 61 6.37 8.53 5.98
C ARG A 61 7.11 9.52 5.08
N TYR A 62 6.79 9.53 3.82
CA TYR A 62 7.27 10.53 2.87
C TYR A 62 6.22 11.63 2.72
N ASP A 63 6.56 12.86 3.12
CA ASP A 63 5.71 14.03 2.92
C ASP A 63 6.08 14.66 1.57
N ILE A 64 5.30 14.32 0.54
CA ILE A 64 5.60 14.61 -0.87
C ILE A 64 4.88 15.89 -1.28
N THR A 65 5.64 16.94 -1.60
CA THR A 65 5.11 18.18 -2.21
C THR A 65 4.85 17.94 -3.69
N LEU A 66 3.64 18.29 -4.15
CA LEU A 66 3.21 18.13 -5.53
C LEU A 66 3.32 19.45 -6.28
N PRO A 67 4.03 19.50 -7.43
CA PRO A 67 4.09 20.68 -8.27
C PRO A 67 2.72 21.09 -8.82
N ALA A 68 2.47 22.39 -8.91
CA ALA A 68 1.26 22.91 -9.54
C ALA A 68 1.28 22.66 -11.06
N GLY A 69 0.16 22.17 -11.60
CA GLY A 69 -0.07 21.96 -13.02
C GLY A 69 -1.35 22.61 -13.50
N SER A 70 -1.55 22.70 -14.81
CA SER A 70 -2.72 23.35 -15.43
C SER A 70 -4.05 22.64 -15.16
N GLY A 71 -3.99 21.34 -14.81
CA GLY A 71 -5.17 20.52 -14.49
C GLY A 71 -5.25 20.08 -13.03
N GLY A 72 -4.48 20.73 -12.13
CA GLY A 72 -4.31 20.35 -10.74
C GLY A 72 -2.85 20.00 -10.44
N ASN A 73 -2.54 19.77 -9.16
CA ASN A 73 -1.20 19.38 -8.74
C ASN A 73 -0.92 17.95 -9.18
N VAL A 74 0.24 17.73 -9.79
CA VAL A 74 0.70 16.42 -10.27
C VAL A 74 2.19 16.30 -9.95
N GLY A 75 2.62 15.15 -9.45
CA GLY A 75 4.04 14.93 -9.20
C GLY A 75 4.43 13.46 -9.27
N SER A 76 5.68 13.22 -9.63
CA SER A 76 6.24 11.89 -9.77
C SER A 76 7.49 11.69 -8.91
N VAL A 77 7.61 10.49 -8.33
CA VAL A 77 8.79 10.03 -7.60
C VAL A 77 9.19 8.63 -8.09
N SER A 78 10.39 8.19 -7.81
CA SER A 78 10.85 6.83 -8.10
C SER A 78 10.77 5.94 -6.87
N PHE A 79 10.43 4.67 -7.08
CA PHE A 79 10.44 3.62 -6.08
C PHE A 79 11.21 2.41 -6.63
N ALA A 80 12.13 1.86 -5.84
CA ALA A 80 12.86 0.64 -6.17
C ALA A 80 12.30 -0.53 -5.37
N ALA A 81 11.60 -1.45 -6.03
CA ALA A 81 11.17 -2.71 -5.45
C ALA A 81 12.39 -3.65 -5.35
N ALA A 82 12.78 -4.01 -4.14
CA ALA A 82 13.92 -4.89 -3.88
C ALA A 82 13.56 -6.37 -4.05
N GLU A 83 12.30 -6.71 -3.87
CA GLU A 83 11.76 -8.07 -3.94
C GLU A 83 10.57 -8.16 -4.89
N ALA A 84 10.30 -9.38 -5.37
CA ALA A 84 9.11 -9.66 -6.17
C ALA A 84 7.99 -10.07 -5.21
N THR A 85 7.15 -9.10 -4.83
CA THR A 85 6.07 -9.27 -3.87
C THR A 85 4.97 -8.23 -4.09
N ASP A 86 3.90 -8.31 -3.30
CA ASP A 86 2.85 -7.29 -3.27
C ASP A 86 3.26 -6.15 -2.35
N TYR A 87 3.29 -4.95 -2.91
CA TYR A 87 3.53 -3.71 -2.17
C TYR A 87 2.23 -2.99 -1.92
N VAL A 88 2.06 -2.49 -0.70
CA VAL A 88 0.91 -1.67 -0.31
C VAL A 88 1.36 -0.21 -0.19
N PHE A 89 0.70 0.66 -0.93
CA PHE A 89 0.91 2.10 -0.89
C PHE A 89 -0.21 2.75 -0.09
N PHE A 90 0.13 3.35 1.04
CA PHE A 90 -0.81 4.06 1.91
C PHE A 90 -0.66 5.56 1.72
N LEU A 91 -1.77 6.23 1.41
CA LEU A 91 -1.82 7.69 1.25
C LEU A 91 -2.60 8.33 2.39
N GLY A 92 -2.06 9.42 2.95
CA GLY A 92 -2.72 10.23 3.98
C GLY A 92 -3.79 11.20 3.44
N SER A 93 -3.93 11.32 2.12
CA SER A 93 -4.96 12.12 1.45
C SER A 93 -5.56 11.36 0.27
N ASN A 94 -6.78 11.73 -0.13
CA ASN A 94 -7.48 11.09 -1.25
C ASN A 94 -6.92 11.62 -2.58
N VAL A 95 -5.78 11.07 -2.98
CA VAL A 95 -5.07 11.41 -4.22
C VAL A 95 -4.95 10.15 -5.07
N THR A 96 -5.17 10.28 -6.38
CA THR A 96 -4.99 9.16 -7.31
C THR A 96 -3.51 8.80 -7.41
N LEU A 97 -3.19 7.52 -7.31
CA LEU A 97 -1.87 6.96 -7.57
C LEU A 97 -1.86 6.18 -8.88
N LYS A 98 -0.80 6.36 -9.66
CA LYS A 98 -0.47 5.52 -10.81
C LYS A 98 0.95 5.00 -10.65
N VAL A 99 1.14 3.70 -10.84
CA VAL A 99 2.45 3.04 -10.84
C VAL A 99 2.81 2.64 -12.27
N THR A 100 4.00 2.99 -12.73
CA THR A 100 4.53 2.57 -14.04
C THR A 100 5.90 1.93 -13.89
N ASN A 101 6.15 0.87 -14.66
CA ASN A 101 7.46 0.23 -14.70
C ASN A 101 8.46 1.01 -15.56
N ALA A 102 9.71 0.56 -15.60
CA ALA A 102 10.79 1.20 -16.38
C ALA A 102 10.52 1.27 -17.90
N SER A 103 9.61 0.42 -18.43
CA SER A 103 9.19 0.45 -19.83
C SER A 103 8.02 1.43 -20.06
N GLY A 104 7.56 2.15 -19.04
CA GLY A 104 6.43 3.07 -19.11
C GLY A 104 5.04 2.39 -19.09
N GLN A 105 4.99 1.09 -18.84
CA GLN A 105 3.74 0.35 -18.73
C GLN A 105 3.13 0.55 -17.34
N THR A 106 1.81 0.81 -17.31
CA THR A 106 1.07 0.93 -16.05
C THR A 106 0.91 -0.44 -15.40
N VAL A 107 1.23 -0.51 -14.10
CA VAL A 107 0.95 -1.66 -13.25
C VAL A 107 -0.50 -1.56 -12.78
N SER A 108 -1.25 -2.65 -12.93
CA SER A 108 -2.62 -2.73 -12.39
C SER A 108 -2.56 -3.04 -10.90
N PHE A 109 -3.40 -2.35 -10.14
CA PHE A 109 -3.60 -2.67 -8.73
C PHE A 109 -4.50 -3.90 -8.61
N GLU A 110 -4.16 -4.82 -7.70
CA GLU A 110 -5.02 -5.94 -7.31
C GLU A 110 -6.15 -5.46 -6.40
N GLU A 111 -5.83 -4.50 -5.53
CA GLU A 111 -6.80 -3.85 -4.65
C GLU A 111 -6.59 -2.34 -4.66
N SER A 112 -7.69 -1.61 -4.54
CA SER A 112 -7.68 -0.16 -4.29
C SER A 112 -8.85 0.25 -3.42
N ALA A 113 -8.59 1.10 -2.42
CA ALA A 113 -9.60 1.62 -1.51
C ALA A 113 -9.27 3.07 -1.12
N THR A 114 -10.31 3.82 -0.74
CA THR A 114 -10.19 5.19 -0.23
C THR A 114 -10.21 5.26 1.29
N SER A 115 -10.09 4.13 1.97
CA SER A 115 -10.07 4.00 3.43
C SER A 115 -9.51 2.64 3.83
N SER A 116 -9.10 2.52 5.09
CA SER A 116 -8.82 1.25 5.74
C SER A 116 -9.69 1.12 6.99
N ALA A 117 -10.17 -0.09 7.27
CA ALA A 117 -10.91 -0.38 8.51
C ALA A 117 -10.01 -0.29 9.75
N GLN A 118 -8.71 -0.42 9.58
CA GLN A 118 -7.72 -0.38 10.66
C GLN A 118 -7.27 1.04 10.99
N CYS A 119 -7.40 1.98 10.03
CA CYS A 119 -6.80 3.30 10.15
C CYS A 119 -7.61 4.39 9.45
N THR A 120 -8.12 5.33 10.23
CA THR A 120 -8.86 6.48 9.69
C THR A 120 -7.97 7.49 8.97
N ASN A 121 -6.65 7.44 9.17
CA ASN A 121 -5.69 8.32 8.51
C ASN A 121 -5.31 7.84 7.10
N ILE A 122 -5.56 6.57 6.77
CA ILE A 122 -5.43 6.04 5.41
C ILE A 122 -6.60 6.56 4.58
N LYS A 123 -6.30 7.39 3.57
CA LYS A 123 -7.24 7.97 2.61
C LYS A 123 -7.07 7.42 1.19
N GLY A 124 -6.04 6.63 0.98
CA GLY A 124 -5.79 5.86 -0.22
C GLY A 124 -4.99 4.62 0.14
N ARG A 125 -5.40 3.47 -0.37
CA ARG A 125 -4.75 2.18 -0.18
C ARG A 125 -4.70 1.47 -1.54
N TYR A 126 -3.52 1.11 -1.98
CA TYR A 126 -3.31 0.48 -3.28
C TYR A 126 -2.37 -0.71 -3.13
N VAL A 127 -2.77 -1.89 -3.57
CA VAL A 127 -1.93 -3.09 -3.59
C VAL A 127 -1.48 -3.38 -5.01
N ALA A 128 -0.17 -3.46 -5.22
CA ALA A 128 0.42 -3.71 -6.53
C ALA A 128 1.42 -4.89 -6.47
N PRO A 129 1.25 -5.91 -7.32
CA PRO A 129 2.24 -6.97 -7.49
C PRO A 129 3.42 -6.43 -8.29
N LEU A 130 4.55 -6.21 -7.63
CA LEU A 130 5.75 -5.68 -8.27
C LEU A 130 6.82 -6.77 -8.41
N GLN A 131 7.56 -6.70 -9.51
CA GLN A 131 8.79 -7.45 -9.70
C GLN A 131 9.98 -6.60 -9.24
N VAL A 132 11.11 -7.21 -8.97
CA VAL A 132 12.36 -6.48 -8.69
C VAL A 132 12.63 -5.48 -9.81
N GLY A 133 12.77 -4.20 -9.45
CA GLY A 133 12.98 -3.14 -10.44
C GLY A 133 12.62 -1.74 -9.94
N THR A 134 12.80 -0.77 -10.82
CA THR A 134 12.46 0.63 -10.54
C THR A 134 11.12 1.00 -11.17
N TYR A 135 10.30 1.67 -10.39
CA TYR A 135 8.96 2.13 -10.77
C TYR A 135 8.84 3.64 -10.59
N THR A 136 7.96 4.22 -11.38
CA THR A 136 7.55 5.62 -11.22
C THR A 136 6.18 5.65 -10.55
N LEU A 137 6.08 6.34 -9.42
CA LEU A 137 4.84 6.63 -8.72
C LEU A 137 4.40 8.04 -9.12
N THR A 138 3.23 8.17 -9.74
CA THR A 138 2.67 9.45 -10.13
C THR A 138 1.39 9.71 -9.34
N PHE A 139 1.35 10.87 -8.67
CA PHE A 139 0.23 11.34 -7.85
C PHE A 139 -0.55 12.42 -8.58
N GLY A 140 -1.88 12.34 -8.51
CA GLY A 140 -2.77 13.35 -9.09
C GLY A 140 -3.26 13.03 -10.52
N PRO A 141 -3.94 14.00 -11.19
CA PRO A 141 -4.13 15.39 -10.75
C PRO A 141 -5.04 15.53 -9.53
N THR A 142 -4.74 16.52 -8.68
CA THR A 142 -5.45 16.78 -7.43
C THR A 142 -5.43 18.26 -7.05
N SER A 143 -6.33 18.69 -6.17
CA SER A 143 -6.26 20.00 -5.51
C SER A 143 -5.27 20.02 -4.34
N GLU A 144 -4.86 18.86 -3.83
CA GLU A 144 -3.90 18.77 -2.74
C GLU A 144 -2.52 19.22 -3.20
N SER A 145 -1.86 20.06 -2.39
CA SER A 145 -0.49 20.50 -2.65
C SER A 145 0.58 19.52 -2.17
N SER A 146 0.18 18.52 -1.39
CA SER A 146 1.05 17.47 -0.87
C SER A 146 0.29 16.19 -0.58
N VAL A 147 1.00 15.08 -0.51
CA VAL A 147 0.50 13.78 -0.10
C VAL A 147 1.52 13.09 0.82
N SER A 148 1.05 12.52 1.93
CA SER A 148 1.87 11.63 2.75
C SER A 148 1.76 10.22 2.19
N LEU A 149 2.91 9.56 2.02
CA LEU A 149 3.03 8.20 1.49
C LEU A 149 3.79 7.34 2.49
N VAL A 150 3.28 6.13 2.75
CA VAL A 150 3.99 5.00 3.36
C VAL A 150 3.90 3.83 2.39
N ILE A 151 4.98 3.06 2.28
CA ILE A 151 5.04 1.84 1.46
C ILE A 151 5.40 0.68 2.36
N GLU A 152 4.57 -0.37 2.34
CA GLU A 152 4.80 -1.63 3.06
C GLU A 152 4.75 -2.82 2.10
N GLU A 153 5.26 -3.95 2.53
CA GLU A 153 5.10 -5.24 1.86
C GLU A 153 4.02 -6.05 2.55
N THR A 154 3.25 -6.84 1.79
CA THR A 154 2.20 -7.69 2.39
C THR A 154 2.75 -8.90 3.13
N ALA A 155 3.95 -9.34 2.80
CA ALA A 155 4.62 -10.48 3.42
C ALA A 155 5.89 -10.02 4.15
N HIS A 156 5.79 -9.66 5.42
CA HIS A 156 6.93 -9.65 6.32
C HIS A 156 7.05 -11.02 6.97
N GLU A 157 7.94 -11.88 6.48
CA GLU A 157 8.40 -13.02 7.26
C GLU A 157 9.32 -12.49 8.38
N HIS A 158 8.83 -12.55 9.60
CA HIS A 158 9.61 -12.30 10.82
C HIS A 158 10.37 -13.55 11.28
#